data_1cc9bdef652713afb8c2d5b13858a679
#
_entry.id   1cc9bdef652713afb8c2d5b13858a679
#
_cell.length_a   1.000
_cell.length_b   1.000
_cell.length_c   1.000
_cell.angle_alpha   90.00
_cell.angle_beta   90.00
_cell.angle_gamma   90.00
#
_symmetry.space_group_name_H-M   'P 1'
#
loop_
_entity.id
_entity.type
_entity.pdbx_description
1 polymer ?
#
loop_
_entity_poly.entity_id
_entity_poly.type
_entity_poly.pdbx_seq_one_letter_code
_entity_poly.pdbx_strand_id
1 'polypeptide(L)' 'MLLSVSEVAKLLKVNRNFVYKIINNGELEAVKIGSIKVREEALNRYIDNNVIRM' A
#
# COMPACT_ATOMS: atom_id res chain seq x y z
N MET A 1 -10.41 -4.39 6.93
CA MET A 1 -9.86 -5.54 6.20
C MET A 1 -8.37 -5.35 5.98
N LEU A 2 -7.60 -6.42 6.15
CA LEU A 2 -6.16 -6.37 5.96
C LEU A 2 -5.79 -7.00 4.62
N LEU A 3 -4.85 -6.34 3.92
CA LEU A 3 -4.36 -6.78 2.63
C LEU A 3 -2.90 -7.19 2.77
N SER A 4 -2.51 -8.24 2.06
CA SER A 4 -1.09 -8.61 1.98
C SER A 4 -0.36 -7.68 1.02
N VAL A 5 0.98 -7.67 1.08
CA VAL A 5 1.77 -6.88 0.14
C VAL A 5 1.50 -7.32 -1.30
N SER A 6 1.34 -8.63 -1.53
CA SER A 6 1.01 -9.15 -2.86
C SER A 6 -0.33 -8.63 -3.36
N GLU A 7 -1.33 -8.57 -2.48
CA GLU A 7 -2.65 -8.05 -2.84
C GLU A 7 -2.59 -6.57 -3.18
N VAL A 8 -1.85 -5.79 -2.37
CA VAL A 8 -1.67 -4.36 -2.63
C VAL A 8 -0.99 -4.15 -3.98
N ALA A 9 0.07 -4.93 -4.26
CA ALA A 9 0.78 -4.84 -5.54
C ALA A 9 -0.16 -5.09 -6.72
N LYS A 10 -1.02 -6.10 -6.60
CA LYS A 10 -2.00 -6.40 -7.66
C LYS A 10 -3.00 -5.28 -7.85
N LEU A 11 -3.52 -4.74 -6.75
CA LEU A 11 -4.51 -3.67 -6.80
C LEU A 11 -3.92 -2.39 -7.39
N LEU A 12 -2.68 -2.07 -7.06
CA LEU A 12 -2.00 -0.89 -7.58
C LEU A 12 -1.35 -1.13 -8.94
N LYS A 13 -1.31 -2.39 -9.39
CA LYS A 13 -0.70 -2.79 -10.66
C LYS A 13 0.78 -2.43 -10.71
N VAL A 14 1.47 -2.70 -9.61
CA VAL A 14 2.93 -2.50 -9.48
C VAL A 14 3.54 -3.79 -8.94
N ASN A 15 4.88 -3.86 -8.91
CA ASN A 15 5.54 -5.01 -8.31
C ASN A 15 5.63 -4.85 -6.79
N ARG A 16 5.94 -5.93 -6.09
CA ARG A 16 6.01 -5.92 -4.62
C ARG A 16 7.13 -5.03 -4.11
N ASN A 17 8.22 -4.92 -4.84
CA ASN A 17 9.32 -4.04 -4.43
C ASN A 17 8.87 -2.60 -4.33
N PHE A 18 8.01 -2.16 -5.24
CA PHE A 18 7.45 -0.82 -5.19
C PHE A 18 6.62 -0.62 -3.91
N VAL A 19 5.82 -1.63 -3.54
CA VAL A 19 5.01 -1.56 -2.32
C VAL A 19 5.90 -1.44 -1.09
N TYR A 20 6.96 -2.24 -0.99
CA TYR A 20 7.90 -2.13 0.12
C TYR A 20 8.55 -0.75 0.16
N LYS A 21 8.88 -0.19 -0.99
CA LYS A 21 9.49 1.13 -1.08
C LYS A 21 8.58 2.20 -0.49
N ILE A 22 7.31 2.22 -0.87
CA ILE A 22 6.39 3.25 -0.36
C ILE A 22 6.07 3.04 1.11
N ILE A 23 6.09 1.82 1.61
CA ILE A 23 5.96 1.54 3.03
C ILE A 23 7.17 2.08 3.78
N ASN A 24 8.37 1.82 3.30
CA ASN A 24 9.61 2.27 3.95
C ASN A 24 9.76 3.78 3.93
N ASN A 25 9.22 4.44 2.90
CA ASN A 25 9.26 5.90 2.80
C ASN A 25 8.19 6.58 3.66
N GLY A 26 7.30 5.80 4.28
CA GLY A 26 6.22 6.36 5.07
C GLY A 26 5.04 6.85 4.25
N GLU A 27 5.02 6.59 2.94
CA GLU A 27 3.92 7.01 2.08
C GLU A 27 2.69 6.12 2.23
N LEU A 28 2.90 4.85 2.53
CA LEU A 28 1.83 3.88 2.76
C LEU A 28 1.98 3.29 4.15
N GLU A 29 0.98 3.50 4.99
CA GLU A 29 0.96 2.96 6.34
C GLU A 29 0.74 1.45 6.29
N ALA A 30 1.54 0.71 7.04
CA ALA A 30 1.44 -0.74 7.12
C ALA A 30 1.56 -1.19 8.57
N VAL A 31 1.07 -2.38 8.85
CA VAL A 31 1.18 -3.01 10.17
C VAL A 31 1.86 -4.36 9.99
N LYS A 32 2.53 -4.82 11.04
CA LYS A 32 3.17 -6.14 11.03
C LYS A 32 2.45 -7.06 11.99
N ILE A 33 1.68 -8.00 11.43
CA ILE A 33 0.97 -9.02 12.18
C ILE A 33 1.34 -10.35 11.53
N GLY A 34 2.38 -10.99 12.08
CA GLY A 34 2.99 -12.15 11.44
C GLY A 34 3.82 -11.73 10.23
N SER A 35 3.19 -11.19 9.22
CA SER A 35 3.85 -10.57 8.07
C SER A 35 3.31 -9.16 7.91
N ILE A 36 3.89 -8.40 6.98
CA ILE A 36 3.46 -7.03 6.72
C ILE A 36 2.08 -7.05 6.06
N LYS A 37 1.16 -6.28 6.63
CA LYS A 37 -0.21 -6.12 6.13
C LYS A 37 -0.52 -4.66 5.97
N VAL A 38 -1.47 -4.36 5.09
CA VAL A 38 -1.92 -2.99 4.84
C VAL A 38 -3.42 -2.95 5.07
N ARG A 39 -3.89 -1.95 5.84
CA ARG A 39 -5.32 -1.74 5.99
C ARG A 39 -5.90 -1.21 4.69
N GLU A 40 -7.11 -1.65 4.35
CA GLU A 40 -7.79 -1.15 3.15
C GLU A 40 -7.93 0.38 3.19
N GLU A 41 -8.24 0.93 4.35
CA GLU A 41 -8.38 2.39 4.51
C GLU A 41 -7.07 3.12 4.22
N ALA A 42 -5.95 2.54 4.65
CA ALA A 42 -4.63 3.13 4.40
C ALA A 42 -4.31 3.11 2.91
N LEU A 43 -4.66 2.03 2.22
CA LEU A 43 -4.47 1.93 0.78
C LEU A 43 -5.30 2.97 0.05
N ASN A 44 -6.57 3.11 0.42
CA ASN A 44 -7.45 4.10 -0.19
C ASN A 44 -6.91 5.52 0.01
N ARG A 45 -6.38 5.80 1.18
CA ARG A 45 -5.79 7.11 1.49
C ARG A 45 -4.56 7.37 0.62
N TYR A 46 -3.72 6.36 0.44
CA TYR A 46 -2.55 6.47 -0.43
C TYR A 46 -2.97 6.78 -1.86
N ILE A 47 -3.98 6.07 -2.37
CA ILE A 47 -4.49 6.30 -3.73
C ILE A 47 -5.01 7.72 -3.87
N ASP A 48 -5.80 8.19 -2.90
CA ASP A 48 -6.36 9.54 -2.93
C ASP A 48 -5.27 10.60 -2.93
N ASN A 49 -4.19 10.37 -2.17
CA ASN A 49 -3.09 11.32 -2.09
C ASN A 49 -2.27 11.40 -3.39
N ASN A 50 -2.43 10.44 -4.28
CA ASN A 50 -1.68 10.36 -5.53
C ASN A 50 -2.53 10.61 -6.76
N VAL A 51 -3.73 11.14 -6.59
CA VAL A 51 -4.59 11.49 -7.71
C VAL A 51 -3.99 12.68 -8.46
N ILE A 52 -3.88 12.53 -9.77
CA ILE A 52 -3.44 13.65 -10.63
C ILE A 52 -4.67 14.44 -11.02
N ARG A 53 -4.65 15.72 -10.69
CA ARG A 53 -5.73 16.65 -11.04
C ARG A 53 -5.23 17.56 -12.15
N MET A 54 -5.87 17.42 -13.31
CA MET A 54 -5.53 18.25 -14.46
C MET A 54 -6.65 19.22 -14.80
#